data_e61a1e05407e2f5902730e0b60e6bc7c
#
_entry.id   e61a1e05407e2f5902730e0b60e6bc7c
#
_cell.length_a   1.000
_cell.length_b   1.000
_cell.length_c   1.000
_cell.angle_alpha   90.00
_cell.angle_beta   90.00
_cell.angle_gamma   90.00
#
_symmetry.space_group_name_H-M   'P 1'
#
loop_
_entity.id
_entity.type
_entity.pdbx_description
1 polymer ?
#
loop_
_entity_poly.entity_id
_entity_poly.type
_entity_poly.pdbx_seq_one_letter_code
_entity_poly.pdbx_strand_id
1 'polypeptide(L)'
;MKVKLFVSIIGLFVCTSVFAQTITIEEYVNRYKDIAISEMIRSGVPASITLAQGIVETENGNSKLVKKSNNHFGIKCKETWTGPSVSHDDDAPGECFRKYNTAEESYIDHSDFLRTRKHYAFLFQLDPTDYKSWAYGLKKAG
;
A
#
# COMPACT_ATOMS: atom_id res chain seq x y z
N MET A 1 10.45 -72.59 -2.83
CA MET A 1 9.43 -71.58 -3.27
C MET A 1 9.65 -70.31 -2.50
N LYS A 2 10.22 -69.27 -3.14
CA LYS A 2 10.53 -68.02 -2.47
C LYS A 2 9.40 -67.01 -2.76
N VAL A 3 8.59 -66.63 -1.74
CA VAL A 3 7.54 -65.66 -1.85
C VAL A 3 8.19 -64.27 -1.73
N LYS A 4 8.13 -63.47 -2.81
CA LYS A 4 8.55 -62.06 -2.78
C LYS A 4 7.38 -61.20 -2.29
N LEU A 5 7.53 -60.62 -1.10
CA LEU A 5 6.59 -59.68 -0.51
C LEU A 5 6.80 -58.33 -1.16
N PHE A 6 5.86 -57.86 -1.98
CA PHE A 6 5.84 -56.52 -2.51
C PHE A 6 5.16 -55.58 -1.47
N VAL A 7 5.94 -54.80 -0.79
CA VAL A 7 5.43 -53.73 0.06
C VAL A 7 5.13 -52.50 -0.81
N SER A 8 3.86 -52.27 -1.10
CA SER A 8 3.40 -51.05 -1.82
C SER A 8 3.29 -49.91 -0.83
N ILE A 9 4.21 -48.96 -0.88
CA ILE A 9 4.16 -47.73 -0.08
C ILE A 9 3.22 -46.77 -0.81
N ILE A 10 1.98 -46.67 -0.34
CA ILE A 10 1.04 -45.66 -0.78
C ILE A 10 1.44 -44.35 -0.08
N GLY A 11 2.14 -43.48 -0.80
CA GLY A 11 2.44 -42.12 -0.32
C GLY A 11 1.16 -41.26 -0.26
N LEU A 12 0.72 -40.98 0.94
CA LEU A 12 -0.41 -40.04 1.19
C LEU A 12 0.07 -38.63 0.88
N PHE A 13 -0.27 -38.13 -0.32
CA PHE A 13 0.01 -36.74 -0.70
C PHE A 13 -1.02 -35.82 0.01
N VAL A 14 -0.66 -35.26 1.17
CA VAL A 14 -1.46 -34.27 1.86
C VAL A 14 -1.29 -32.95 1.10
N CYS A 15 -2.25 -32.64 0.23
CA CYS A 15 -2.35 -31.35 -0.46
C CYS A 15 -2.81 -30.31 0.56
N THR A 16 -1.87 -29.59 1.20
CA THR A 16 -2.19 -28.45 2.05
C THR A 16 -2.56 -27.27 1.16
N SER A 17 -3.84 -26.96 1.06
CA SER A 17 -4.32 -25.73 0.42
C SER A 17 -3.84 -24.53 1.24
N VAL A 18 -2.82 -23.82 0.75
CA VAL A 18 -2.41 -22.54 1.31
C VAL A 18 -3.44 -21.50 0.87
N PHE A 19 -4.42 -21.25 1.71
CA PHE A 19 -5.31 -20.09 1.53
C PHE A 19 -4.45 -18.84 1.75
N ALA A 20 -4.31 -18.00 0.73
CA ALA A 20 -3.73 -16.68 0.89
C ALA A 20 -4.62 -15.88 1.86
N GLN A 21 -4.12 -15.66 3.07
CA GLN A 21 -4.86 -14.92 4.09
C GLN A 21 -4.99 -13.45 3.67
N THR A 22 -6.22 -12.97 3.62
CA THR A 22 -6.51 -11.56 3.33
C THR A 22 -6.14 -10.71 4.54
N ILE A 23 -5.37 -9.64 4.33
CA ILE A 23 -4.96 -8.71 5.38
C ILE A 23 -6.18 -7.89 5.79
N THR A 24 -6.44 -7.81 7.11
CA THR A 24 -7.51 -6.99 7.68
C THR A 24 -7.08 -5.53 7.84
N ILE A 25 -8.03 -4.62 8.08
CA ILE A 25 -7.72 -3.21 8.41
C ILE A 25 -6.80 -3.12 9.63
N GLU A 26 -7.09 -3.89 10.67
CA GLU A 26 -6.28 -3.91 11.90
C GLU A 26 -4.84 -4.37 11.63
N GLU A 27 -4.67 -5.42 10.84
CA GLU A 27 -3.35 -5.89 10.44
C GLU A 27 -2.60 -4.86 9.59
N TYR A 28 -3.29 -4.17 8.68
CA TYR A 28 -2.70 -3.07 7.90
C TYR A 28 -2.22 -1.94 8.81
N VAL A 29 -3.07 -1.48 9.73
CA VAL A 29 -2.71 -0.44 10.70
C VAL A 29 -1.51 -0.88 11.54
N ASN A 30 -1.53 -2.09 12.08
CA ASN A 30 -0.42 -2.60 12.90
C ASN A 30 0.90 -2.71 12.13
N ARG A 31 0.87 -2.99 10.83
CA ARG A 31 2.08 -3.08 9.98
C ARG A 31 2.68 -1.70 9.65
N TYR A 32 1.84 -0.69 9.45
CA TYR A 32 2.28 0.58 8.84
C TYR A 32 2.14 1.80 9.76
N LYS A 33 1.58 1.66 10.97
CA LYS A 33 1.40 2.78 11.92
C LYS A 33 2.69 3.51 12.25
N ASP A 34 3.79 2.77 12.44
CA ASP A 34 5.06 3.37 12.83
C ASP A 34 5.66 4.21 11.69
N ILE A 35 5.52 3.75 10.44
CA ILE A 35 5.90 4.52 9.25
C ILE A 35 5.03 5.77 9.13
N ALA A 36 3.71 5.63 9.30
CA ALA A 36 2.78 6.76 9.22
C ALA A 36 3.05 7.82 10.31
N ILE A 37 3.39 7.41 11.53
CA ILE A 37 3.77 8.31 12.63
C ILE A 37 5.10 9.00 12.32
N SER A 38 6.09 8.29 11.84
CA SER A 38 7.37 8.86 11.41
C SER A 38 7.18 9.92 10.32
N GLU A 39 6.33 9.64 9.34
CA GLU A 39 6.00 10.59 8.28
C GLU A 39 5.21 11.80 8.79
N MET A 40 4.31 11.63 9.75
CA MET A 40 3.62 12.74 10.38
C MET A 40 4.61 13.68 11.08
N ILE A 41 5.59 13.13 11.80
CA ILE A 41 6.64 13.93 12.47
C ILE A 41 7.51 14.65 11.43
N ARG A 42 7.87 13.99 10.33
CA ARG A 42 8.73 14.55 9.27
C ARG A 42 8.02 15.60 8.43
N SER A 43 6.80 15.31 7.99
CA SER A 43 6.09 16.06 6.94
C SER A 43 4.96 16.94 7.45
N GLY A 44 4.40 16.63 8.62
CA GLY A 44 3.19 17.25 9.14
C GLY A 44 1.87 16.69 8.58
N VAL A 45 1.91 15.64 7.74
CA VAL A 45 0.70 14.94 7.29
C VAL A 45 0.21 14.02 8.40
N PRO A 46 -1.06 14.10 8.85
CA PRO A 46 -1.55 13.26 9.93
C PRO A 46 -1.42 11.76 9.65
N ALA A 47 -0.87 11.00 10.60
CA ALA A 47 -0.71 9.55 10.47
C ALA A 47 -2.04 8.84 10.22
N SER A 48 -3.13 9.31 10.84
CA SER A 48 -4.48 8.77 10.64
C SER A 48 -4.98 8.97 9.20
N ILE A 49 -4.68 10.09 8.59
CA ILE A 49 -5.02 10.41 7.19
C ILE A 49 -4.21 9.50 6.25
N THR A 50 -2.90 9.42 6.45
CA THR A 50 -2.03 8.59 5.63
C THR A 50 -2.45 7.12 5.69
N LEU A 51 -2.72 6.58 6.90
CA LEU A 51 -3.20 5.21 7.06
C LEU A 51 -4.56 4.99 6.39
N ALA A 52 -5.52 5.91 6.57
CA ALA A 52 -6.85 5.79 5.96
C ALA A 52 -6.77 5.77 4.43
N GLN A 53 -5.96 6.64 3.83
CA GLN A 53 -5.73 6.64 2.38
C GLN A 53 -5.09 5.33 1.92
N GLY A 54 -4.04 4.86 2.59
CA GLY A 54 -3.39 3.59 2.24
C GLY A 54 -4.32 2.39 2.35
N ILE A 55 -5.21 2.35 3.35
CA ILE A 55 -6.24 1.31 3.51
C ILE A 55 -7.17 1.28 2.28
N VAL A 56 -7.71 2.45 1.90
CA VAL A 56 -8.65 2.55 0.78
C VAL A 56 -7.98 2.24 -0.55
N GLU A 57 -6.84 2.85 -0.84
CA GLU A 57 -6.11 2.73 -2.10
C GLU A 57 -5.57 1.30 -2.36
N THR A 58 -5.34 0.54 -1.30
CA THR A 58 -4.71 -0.78 -1.43
C THR A 58 -5.62 -1.96 -1.08
N GLU A 59 -6.89 -1.74 -0.78
CA GLU A 59 -7.76 -2.79 -0.23
C GLU A 59 -7.10 -3.44 1.02
N ASN A 60 -6.69 -2.63 1.97
CA ASN A 60 -5.93 -3.05 3.16
C ASN A 60 -4.57 -3.72 2.83
N GLY A 61 -3.94 -3.39 1.73
CA GLY A 61 -2.71 -4.06 1.28
C GLY A 61 -2.93 -5.33 0.46
N ASN A 62 -4.16 -5.61 0.06
CA ASN A 62 -4.50 -6.82 -0.69
C ASN A 62 -4.51 -6.61 -2.21
N SER A 63 -4.56 -5.37 -2.71
CA SER A 63 -4.67 -5.09 -4.14
C SER A 63 -3.47 -5.64 -4.94
N LYS A 64 -3.74 -5.96 -6.21
CA LYS A 64 -2.68 -6.44 -7.13
C LYS A 64 -1.59 -5.39 -7.33
N LEU A 65 -1.95 -4.11 -7.35
CA LEU A 65 -1.00 -3.02 -7.55
C LEU A 65 0.01 -2.95 -6.40
N VAL A 66 -0.45 -2.87 -5.14
CA VAL A 66 0.47 -2.76 -4.00
C VAL A 66 1.37 -3.97 -3.85
N LYS A 67 0.86 -5.18 -4.10
CA LYS A 67 1.66 -6.43 -4.02
C LYS A 67 2.82 -6.48 -5.00
N LYS A 68 2.69 -5.86 -6.18
CA LYS A 68 3.76 -5.86 -7.20
C LYS A 68 4.66 -4.64 -7.17
N SER A 69 4.23 -3.55 -6.50
CA SER A 69 4.90 -2.25 -6.60
C SER A 69 5.28 -1.59 -5.27
N ASN A 70 4.79 -2.08 -4.12
CA ASN A 70 4.82 -1.38 -2.83
C ASN A 70 4.24 0.05 -2.89
N ASN A 71 3.41 0.34 -3.88
CA ASN A 71 2.77 1.65 -4.05
C ASN A 71 1.46 1.68 -3.28
N HIS A 72 1.51 2.24 -2.08
CA HIS A 72 0.39 2.27 -1.14
C HIS A 72 -0.65 3.36 -1.42
N PHE A 73 -0.37 4.26 -2.36
CA PHE A 73 -1.21 5.45 -2.61
C PHE A 73 -1.57 5.62 -4.09
N GLY A 74 -1.35 4.59 -4.92
CA GLY A 74 -1.70 4.65 -6.34
C GLY A 74 -0.99 5.78 -7.10
N ILE A 75 0.23 6.15 -6.71
CA ILE A 75 0.93 7.28 -7.34
C ILE A 75 1.37 6.89 -8.75
N LYS A 76 0.82 7.60 -9.75
CA LYS A 76 1.15 7.41 -11.17
C LYS A 76 2.51 8.04 -11.51
N CYS A 77 3.19 7.53 -12.54
CA CYS A 77 4.56 7.93 -12.89
C CYS A 77 4.70 9.41 -13.18
N LYS A 78 3.76 10.01 -13.92
CA LYS A 78 3.89 11.36 -14.47
C LYS A 78 5.21 11.54 -15.27
N GLU A 79 5.34 12.66 -15.96
CA GLU A 79 6.46 12.93 -16.88
C GLU A 79 7.83 13.02 -16.21
N THR A 80 7.86 13.35 -14.93
CA THR A 80 9.11 13.58 -14.17
C THR A 80 9.62 12.35 -13.43
N TRP A 81 8.87 11.23 -13.45
CA TRP A 81 9.30 10.02 -12.75
C TRP A 81 10.35 9.24 -13.56
N THR A 82 11.53 9.05 -12.99
CA THR A 82 12.65 8.30 -13.58
C THR A 82 12.95 6.99 -12.87
N GLY A 83 12.23 6.69 -11.79
CA GLY A 83 12.40 5.47 -11.00
C GLY A 83 11.72 4.24 -11.60
N PRO A 84 11.80 3.09 -10.93
CA PRO A 84 11.11 1.87 -11.33
C PRO A 84 9.59 2.06 -11.42
N SER A 85 8.95 1.32 -12.32
CA SER A 85 7.51 1.42 -12.54
C SER A 85 6.89 0.06 -12.83
N VAL A 86 5.56 0.00 -12.74
CA VAL A 86 4.74 -1.13 -13.17
C VAL A 86 3.57 -0.62 -14.01
N SER A 87 3.12 -1.45 -14.95
CA SER A 87 1.88 -1.22 -15.67
C SER A 87 0.72 -1.85 -14.89
N HIS A 88 -0.40 -1.12 -14.80
CA HIS A 88 -1.62 -1.58 -14.16
C HIS A 88 -2.83 -0.91 -14.79
N ASP A 89 -3.92 -1.66 -14.94
CA ASP A 89 -5.19 -1.12 -15.43
C ASP A 89 -5.94 -0.47 -14.25
N ASP A 90 -6.29 0.80 -14.41
CA ASP A 90 -7.03 1.61 -13.44
C ASP A 90 -8.10 2.40 -14.19
N ASP A 91 -8.00 3.72 -14.30
CA ASP A 91 -8.92 4.53 -15.12
C ASP A 91 -8.80 4.21 -16.60
N ALA A 92 -7.61 3.79 -17.05
CA ALA A 92 -7.31 3.34 -18.40
C ALA A 92 -6.43 2.08 -18.39
N PRO A 93 -6.45 1.29 -19.47
CA PRO A 93 -5.57 0.14 -19.62
C PRO A 93 -4.09 0.54 -19.64
N GLY A 94 -3.27 -0.20 -18.92
CA GLY A 94 -1.80 -0.11 -19.01
C GLY A 94 -1.18 1.16 -18.44
N GLU A 95 -1.84 1.83 -17.50
CA GLU A 95 -1.29 3.04 -16.87
C GLU A 95 0.00 2.77 -16.09
N CYS A 96 0.89 3.76 -16.08
CA CYS A 96 2.16 3.69 -15.39
C CYS A 96 2.04 4.10 -13.91
N PHE A 97 2.39 3.19 -13.02
CA PHE A 97 2.46 3.46 -11.58
C PHE A 97 3.89 3.35 -11.07
N ARG A 98 4.25 4.23 -10.14
CA ARG A 98 5.56 4.18 -9.46
C ARG A 98 5.73 2.86 -8.71
N LYS A 99 6.95 2.33 -8.73
CA LYS A 99 7.32 1.14 -7.96
C LYS A 99 8.39 1.50 -6.96
N TYR A 100 8.23 1.03 -5.72
CA TYR A 100 9.14 1.26 -4.62
C TYR A 100 9.75 -0.05 -4.13
N ASN A 101 10.92 0.03 -3.52
CA ASN A 101 11.56 -1.14 -2.91
C ASN A 101 10.88 -1.50 -1.58
N THR A 102 10.38 -0.51 -0.85
CA THR A 102 9.72 -0.67 0.44
C THR A 102 8.41 0.13 0.51
N ALA A 103 7.55 -0.22 1.46
CA ALA A 103 6.36 0.56 1.77
C ALA A 103 6.74 1.98 2.27
N GLU A 104 7.83 2.09 3.06
CA GLU A 104 8.31 3.36 3.60
C GLU A 104 8.60 4.38 2.49
N GLU A 105 9.28 3.98 1.40
CA GLU A 105 9.51 4.85 0.25
C GLU A 105 8.20 5.39 -0.35
N SER A 106 7.16 4.56 -0.40
CA SER A 106 5.83 4.98 -0.87
C SER A 106 5.17 5.99 0.07
N TYR A 107 5.32 5.82 1.38
CA TYR A 107 4.80 6.75 2.40
C TYR A 107 5.51 8.09 2.34
N ILE A 108 6.83 8.09 2.16
CA ILE A 108 7.65 9.30 1.98
C ILE A 108 7.19 10.07 0.73
N ASP A 109 7.07 9.38 -0.40
CA ASP A 109 6.66 10.01 -1.67
C ASP A 109 5.24 10.57 -1.60
N HIS A 110 4.31 9.89 -0.92
CA HIS A 110 2.97 10.38 -0.66
C HIS A 110 2.99 11.68 0.18
N SER A 111 3.75 11.70 1.26
CA SER A 111 3.87 12.88 2.11
C SER A 111 4.47 14.07 1.35
N ASP A 112 5.51 13.81 0.55
CA ASP A 112 6.15 14.83 -0.29
C ASP A 112 5.22 15.30 -1.41
N PHE A 113 4.40 14.41 -1.98
CA PHE A 113 3.37 14.76 -2.95
C PHE A 113 2.37 15.78 -2.39
N LEU A 114 1.87 15.58 -1.17
CA LEU A 114 0.97 16.54 -0.52
C LEU A 114 1.71 17.83 -0.13
N ARG A 115 2.94 17.73 0.34
CA ARG A 115 3.72 18.87 0.84
C ARG A 115 4.16 19.84 -0.24
N THR A 116 4.49 19.33 -1.42
CA THR A 116 5.08 20.14 -2.50
C THR A 116 4.06 20.76 -3.46
N ARG A 117 2.81 20.29 -3.45
CA ARG A 117 1.79 20.81 -4.37
C ARG A 117 1.00 21.96 -3.77
N LYS A 118 0.97 23.09 -4.51
CA LYS A 118 0.36 24.34 -4.06
C LYS A 118 -1.11 24.21 -3.62
N HIS A 119 -1.89 23.37 -4.30
CA HIS A 119 -3.32 23.22 -3.99
C HIS A 119 -3.57 22.45 -2.67
N TYR A 120 -2.57 21.76 -2.11
CA TYR A 120 -2.64 21.16 -0.77
C TYR A 120 -2.03 22.04 0.33
N ALA A 121 -1.37 23.16 -0.01
CA ALA A 121 -0.61 23.95 0.96
C ALA A 121 -1.46 24.45 2.15
N PHE A 122 -2.75 24.72 1.94
CA PHE A 122 -3.66 25.18 2.99
C PHE A 122 -3.91 24.12 4.08
N LEU A 123 -3.76 22.83 3.76
CA LEU A 123 -3.92 21.73 4.72
C LEU A 123 -2.91 21.82 5.86
N PHE A 124 -1.71 22.31 5.58
CA PHE A 124 -0.64 22.43 6.56
C PHE A 124 -0.79 23.64 7.51
N GLN A 125 -1.88 24.39 7.39
CA GLN A 125 -2.33 25.37 8.38
C GLN A 125 -3.30 24.75 9.41
N LEU A 126 -3.79 23.53 9.15
CA LEU A 126 -4.67 22.79 10.05
C LEU A 126 -3.85 22.10 11.14
N ASP A 127 -4.48 21.89 12.31
CA ASP A 127 -3.90 21.06 13.35
C ASP A 127 -3.72 19.62 12.82
N PRO A 128 -2.52 19.03 12.92
CA PRO A 128 -2.28 17.65 12.45
C PRO A 128 -3.06 16.58 13.23
N THR A 129 -3.68 16.92 14.36
CA THR A 129 -4.59 16.05 15.10
C THR A 129 -6.05 16.19 14.68
N ASP A 130 -6.40 17.24 13.93
CA ASP A 130 -7.75 17.45 13.38
C ASP A 130 -7.94 16.70 12.06
N TYR A 131 -8.04 15.38 12.16
CA TYR A 131 -8.23 14.52 11.00
C TYR A 131 -9.50 14.83 10.20
N LYS A 132 -10.54 15.40 10.83
CA LYS A 132 -11.79 15.76 10.13
C LYS A 132 -11.56 16.91 9.17
N SER A 133 -10.96 18.01 9.63
CA SER A 133 -10.64 19.14 8.78
C SER A 133 -9.66 18.75 7.66
N TRP A 134 -8.70 17.87 7.95
CA TRP A 134 -7.80 17.31 6.93
C TRP A 134 -8.56 16.51 5.86
N ALA A 135 -9.46 15.62 6.26
CA ALA A 135 -10.25 14.81 5.32
C ALA A 135 -11.16 15.69 4.43
N TYR A 136 -11.83 16.68 5.02
CA TYR A 136 -12.63 17.65 4.25
C TYR A 136 -11.76 18.51 3.32
N GLY A 137 -10.59 18.93 3.78
CA GLY A 137 -9.64 19.68 2.99
C GLY A 137 -9.12 18.92 1.80
N LEU A 138 -8.73 17.65 1.99
CA LEU A 138 -8.32 16.76 0.89
C LEU A 138 -9.44 16.59 -0.15
N LYS A 139 -10.67 16.31 0.31
CA LYS A 139 -11.85 16.24 -0.58
C LYS A 139 -12.07 17.52 -1.38
N LYS A 140 -11.84 18.68 -0.78
CA LYS A 140 -11.99 19.98 -1.44
C LYS A 140 -10.88 20.25 -2.46
N ALA A 141 -9.69 19.74 -2.21
CA ALA A 141 -8.54 19.90 -3.10
C ALA A 141 -8.61 19.03 -4.36
N GLY A 142 -9.37 17.93 -4.33
CA GLY A 142 -9.59 17.00 -5.45
C GLY A 142 -8.76 15.73 -5.36
#